data_2191f0a9eb98d20fd552c5090b826eed
#
_entry.id   2191f0a9eb98d20fd552c5090b826eed
#
_cell.length_a   1.000
_cell.length_b   1.000
_cell.length_c   1.000
_cell.angle_alpha   90.00
_cell.angle_beta   90.00
_cell.angle_gamma   90.00
#
_symmetry.space_group_name_H-M   'P 1'
#
loop_
_entity.id
_entity.type
_entity.pdbx_description
1 polymer ?
#
loop_
_entity_poly.entity_id
_entity_poly.type
_entity_poly.pdbx_seq_one_letter_code
_entity_poly.pdbx_strand_id
1 'polypeptide(L)'
;MADPWNPDQYRKFEREREQPFYDLLAMVRPAAAMRVVDLGCGTGKLTRELHARLNASETIGIDRSKRMLQKAGDTELPAGVKFQVGDIEAFPDTPSDYDLVFSNAALHWVEDHEALFARLSAALRPHGQLAVQMPAMHDEISHLIAAEILETEPFRSASNGWQKPQPVLSPDVYARLMFRLGFADPVVRLIVYPHVLPGPEDVVEWVKGTLLAEYSRHLPPDVFEQFLAEYRDRLLARLDDERPFLFAFKRILLWGARA
;
A
#
# COMPACT_ATOMS: atom_id res chain seq x y z
N MET A 1 7.03 5.60 -20.06
CA MET A 1 5.85 4.70 -19.98
C MET A 1 4.72 5.48 -19.33
N ALA A 2 3.48 5.37 -19.84
CA ALA A 2 2.34 6.03 -19.23
C ALA A 2 2.10 5.41 -17.85
N ASP A 3 1.79 6.24 -16.84
CA ASP A 3 1.40 5.81 -15.50
C ASP A 3 0.04 5.09 -15.61
N PRO A 4 -0.05 3.76 -15.41
CA PRO A 4 -1.27 2.98 -15.63
C PRO A 4 -2.29 3.16 -14.51
N TRP A 5 -1.96 3.95 -13.48
CA TRP A 5 -2.84 4.19 -12.36
C TRP A 5 -4.01 5.10 -12.74
N ASN A 6 -5.26 4.60 -12.61
CA ASN A 6 -6.48 5.33 -12.95
C ASN A 6 -7.12 5.95 -11.69
N PRO A 7 -7.05 7.30 -11.51
CA PRO A 7 -7.61 7.99 -10.35
C PRO A 7 -9.12 7.87 -10.22
N ASP A 8 -9.85 7.72 -11.34
CA ASP A 8 -11.32 7.69 -11.33
C ASP A 8 -11.83 6.32 -10.85
N GLN A 9 -11.17 5.25 -11.27
CA GLN A 9 -11.40 3.91 -10.75
C GLN A 9 -11.11 3.82 -9.24
N TYR A 10 -10.08 4.55 -8.78
CA TYR A 10 -9.71 4.58 -7.36
C TYR A 10 -10.75 5.30 -6.50
N ARG A 11 -11.40 6.35 -7.01
CA ARG A 11 -12.42 7.13 -6.29
C ARG A 11 -13.70 6.36 -5.99
N LYS A 12 -14.06 5.34 -6.78
CA LYS A 12 -15.28 4.52 -6.59
C LYS A 12 -15.37 3.88 -5.20
N PHE A 13 -14.22 3.65 -4.54
CA PHE A 13 -14.13 3.00 -3.22
C PHE A 13 -13.25 3.82 -2.25
N GLU A 14 -13.34 5.14 -2.29
CA GLU A 14 -12.44 6.03 -1.55
C GLU A 14 -12.61 5.87 -0.02
N ARG A 15 -13.86 5.81 0.46
CA ARG A 15 -14.16 5.68 1.91
C ARG A 15 -13.63 4.37 2.49
N GLU A 16 -13.83 3.27 1.79
CA GLU A 16 -13.39 1.94 2.21
C GLU A 16 -11.87 1.84 2.23
N ARG A 17 -11.19 2.65 1.43
CA ARG A 17 -9.73 2.72 1.36
C ARG A 17 -9.10 3.64 2.40
N GLU A 18 -9.87 4.58 2.96
CA GLU A 18 -9.40 5.52 3.98
C GLU A 18 -9.45 4.94 5.41
N GLN A 19 -10.40 4.05 5.73
CA GLN A 19 -10.50 3.48 7.09
C GLN A 19 -9.18 2.88 7.61
N PRO A 20 -8.40 2.10 6.82
CA PRO A 20 -7.12 1.57 7.27
C PRO A 20 -6.07 2.64 7.63
N PHE A 21 -6.13 3.82 7.02
CA PHE A 21 -5.30 4.95 7.40
C PHE A 21 -5.63 5.44 8.82
N TYR A 22 -6.92 5.59 9.14
CA TYR A 22 -7.33 6.04 10.47
C TYR A 22 -7.03 4.99 11.54
N ASP A 23 -7.18 3.71 11.22
CA ASP A 23 -6.82 2.62 12.13
C ASP A 23 -5.31 2.58 12.40
N LEU A 24 -4.48 2.82 11.38
CA LEU A 24 -3.03 2.96 11.53
C LEU A 24 -2.68 4.20 12.34
N LEU A 25 -3.29 5.35 12.05
CA LEU A 25 -3.06 6.60 12.76
C LEU A 25 -3.43 6.48 14.26
N ALA A 26 -4.48 5.73 14.58
CA ALA A 26 -4.87 5.46 15.97
C ALA A 26 -3.84 4.64 16.76
N MET A 27 -2.90 3.96 16.09
CA MET A 27 -1.79 3.26 16.76
C MET A 27 -0.62 4.20 17.10
N VAL A 28 -0.53 5.35 16.41
CA VAL A 28 0.54 6.34 16.64
C VAL A 28 0.32 7.04 17.99
N ARG A 29 1.38 7.21 18.75
CA ARG A 29 1.40 7.98 20.01
C ARG A 29 1.82 9.41 19.70
N PRO A 30 0.90 10.39 19.74
CA PRO A 30 1.24 11.79 19.44
C PRO A 30 2.24 12.36 20.46
N ALA A 31 3.19 13.15 19.96
CA ALA A 31 4.11 13.93 20.78
C ALA A 31 4.13 15.39 20.30
N ALA A 32 4.64 16.30 21.13
CA ALA A 32 4.73 17.71 20.74
C ALA A 32 5.75 17.91 19.62
N ALA A 33 5.40 18.74 18.63
CA ALA A 33 6.29 19.20 17.56
C ALA A 33 6.96 18.07 16.76
N MET A 34 6.23 16.98 16.47
CA MET A 34 6.75 15.85 15.70
C MET A 34 7.22 16.27 14.30
N ARG A 35 8.34 15.71 13.88
CA ARG A 35 8.79 15.70 12.49
C ARG A 35 8.42 14.36 11.85
N VAL A 36 7.55 14.41 10.85
CA VAL A 36 6.90 13.25 10.24
C VAL A 36 7.30 13.10 8.79
N VAL A 37 7.52 11.88 8.33
CA VAL A 37 7.56 11.57 6.90
C VAL A 37 6.45 10.59 6.55
N ASP A 38 5.75 10.87 5.44
CA ASP A 38 4.71 10.01 4.86
C ASP A 38 5.21 9.45 3.52
N LEU A 39 5.53 8.16 3.51
CA LEU A 39 6.11 7.46 2.37
C LEU A 39 5.03 6.87 1.47
N GLY A 40 5.01 7.29 0.20
CA GLY A 40 3.95 6.97 -0.76
C GLY A 40 2.71 7.82 -0.54
N CYS A 41 2.90 9.12 -0.32
CA CYS A 41 1.86 10.08 0.07
C CYS A 41 0.77 10.33 -0.98
N GLY A 42 0.99 9.91 -2.22
CA GLY A 42 0.05 10.06 -3.33
C GLY A 42 -0.37 11.51 -3.58
N THR A 43 -1.66 11.77 -3.53
CA THR A 43 -2.21 13.13 -3.72
C THR A 43 -2.07 14.04 -2.50
N GLY A 44 -1.45 13.58 -1.43
CA GLY A 44 -1.22 14.33 -0.22
C GLY A 44 -2.47 14.65 0.62
N LYS A 45 -3.66 14.15 0.25
CA LYS A 45 -4.91 14.32 1.03
C LYS A 45 -4.74 13.81 2.46
N LEU A 46 -4.32 12.54 2.58
CA LEU A 46 -4.14 11.88 3.88
C LEU A 46 -2.90 12.38 4.63
N THR A 47 -1.88 12.86 3.92
CA THR A 47 -0.70 13.51 4.53
C THR A 47 -1.08 14.80 5.27
N ARG A 48 -1.98 15.61 4.71
CA ARG A 48 -2.51 16.81 5.39
C ARG A 48 -3.33 16.43 6.62
N GLU A 49 -4.15 15.40 6.51
CA GLU A 49 -4.93 14.85 7.63
C GLU A 49 -4.00 14.32 8.74
N LEU A 50 -2.95 13.59 8.37
CA LEU A 50 -1.90 13.11 9.28
C LEU A 50 -1.26 14.27 10.03
N HIS A 51 -0.82 15.31 9.29
CA HIS A 51 -0.22 16.50 9.88
C HIS A 51 -1.14 17.20 10.89
N ALA A 52 -2.39 17.42 10.51
CA ALA A 52 -3.38 18.07 11.35
C ALA A 52 -3.71 17.27 12.61
N ARG A 53 -3.93 15.96 12.47
CA ARG A 53 -4.28 15.08 13.60
C ARG A 53 -3.16 14.92 14.62
N LEU A 54 -1.92 14.92 14.15
CA LEU A 54 -0.75 14.84 15.04
C LEU A 54 -0.31 16.20 15.57
N ASN A 55 -0.87 17.31 15.05
CA ASN A 55 -0.38 18.66 15.31
C ASN A 55 1.15 18.73 15.11
N ALA A 56 1.63 18.12 14.01
CA ALA A 56 3.05 17.99 13.74
C ALA A 56 3.69 19.34 13.41
N SER A 57 4.96 19.53 13.75
CA SER A 57 5.70 20.74 13.37
C SER A 57 6.10 20.73 11.89
N GLU A 58 6.42 19.55 11.38
CA GLU A 58 6.75 19.35 9.97
C GLU A 58 6.22 17.97 9.52
N THR A 59 5.66 17.93 8.31
CA THR A 59 5.29 16.67 7.65
C THR A 59 5.75 16.71 6.20
N ILE A 60 6.60 15.75 5.82
CA ILE A 60 7.15 15.62 4.47
C ILE A 60 6.47 14.42 3.81
N GLY A 61 5.66 14.67 2.79
CA GLY A 61 5.09 13.63 1.93
C GLY A 61 6.05 13.32 0.78
N ILE A 62 6.40 12.05 0.62
CA ILE A 62 7.28 11.57 -0.47
C ILE A 62 6.49 10.63 -1.37
N ASP A 63 6.53 10.87 -2.69
CA ASP A 63 5.98 9.99 -3.70
C ASP A 63 6.83 10.03 -4.98
N ARG A 64 6.94 8.89 -5.68
CA ARG A 64 7.66 8.82 -6.96
C ARG A 64 6.89 9.45 -8.12
N SER A 65 5.56 9.55 -8.00
CA SER A 65 4.70 10.05 -9.06
C SER A 65 4.58 11.57 -9.03
N LYS A 66 5.28 12.25 -9.95
CA LYS A 66 5.14 13.71 -10.15
C LYS A 66 3.71 14.14 -10.38
N ARG A 67 2.90 13.32 -11.08
CA ARG A 67 1.48 13.60 -11.37
C ARG A 67 0.64 13.59 -10.09
N MET A 68 0.92 12.69 -9.16
CA MET A 68 0.25 12.66 -7.85
C MET A 68 0.60 13.90 -7.03
N LEU A 69 1.89 14.25 -7.00
CA LEU A 69 2.37 15.42 -6.27
C LEU A 69 1.92 16.76 -6.87
N GLN A 70 1.70 16.84 -8.19
CA GLN A 70 1.07 18.03 -8.79
C GLN A 70 -0.32 18.25 -8.19
N LYS A 71 -1.15 17.21 -8.09
CA LYS A 71 -2.46 17.30 -7.42
C LYS A 71 -2.33 17.65 -5.94
N ALA A 72 -1.27 17.21 -5.27
CA ALA A 72 -0.97 17.59 -3.91
C ALA A 72 -0.66 19.09 -3.77
N GLY A 73 -0.07 19.72 -4.78
CA GLY A 73 0.25 21.15 -4.82
C GLY A 73 -0.90 22.07 -5.26
N ASP A 74 -2.00 21.53 -5.81
CA ASP A 74 -3.12 22.33 -6.35
C ASP A 74 -3.96 23.05 -5.28
N THR A 75 -3.72 22.75 -4.01
CA THR A 75 -4.38 23.41 -2.87
C THR A 75 -3.33 24.05 -1.96
N GLU A 76 -3.70 25.14 -1.28
CA GLU A 76 -2.86 25.78 -0.27
C GLU A 76 -2.40 24.75 0.79
N LEU A 77 -1.08 24.73 1.03
CA LEU A 77 -0.51 23.79 1.98
C LEU A 77 -0.57 24.36 3.41
N PRO A 78 -0.95 23.53 4.38
CA PRO A 78 -0.79 23.91 5.79
C PRO A 78 0.68 24.24 6.10
N ALA A 79 0.90 25.17 7.02
CA ALA A 79 2.25 25.48 7.49
C ALA A 79 2.92 24.20 8.01
N GLY A 80 4.16 23.94 7.58
CA GLY A 80 4.90 22.74 7.96
C GLY A 80 4.68 21.53 7.05
N VAL A 81 3.74 21.53 6.11
CA VAL A 81 3.56 20.45 5.14
C VAL A 81 4.37 20.71 3.87
N LYS A 82 5.12 19.70 3.43
CA LYS A 82 5.92 19.74 2.20
C LYS A 82 5.74 18.45 1.42
N PHE A 83 5.86 18.52 0.08
CA PHE A 83 5.86 17.34 -0.78
C PHE A 83 7.15 17.28 -1.60
N GLN A 84 7.69 16.06 -1.73
CA GLN A 84 8.93 15.81 -2.45
C GLN A 84 8.78 14.61 -3.40
N VAL A 85 9.34 14.74 -4.59
CA VAL A 85 9.51 13.58 -5.48
C VAL A 85 10.66 12.74 -4.95
N GLY A 86 10.39 11.48 -4.65
CA GLY A 86 11.40 10.56 -4.15
C GLY A 86 10.95 9.11 -4.24
N ASP A 87 11.91 8.21 -4.20
CA ASP A 87 11.67 6.78 -4.20
C ASP A 87 11.82 6.23 -2.78
N ILE A 88 10.87 5.38 -2.37
CA ILE A 88 10.90 4.68 -1.08
C ILE A 88 12.15 3.79 -0.97
N GLU A 89 12.58 3.19 -2.07
CA GLU A 89 13.76 2.33 -2.09
C GLU A 89 15.06 3.10 -1.81
N ALA A 90 15.10 4.38 -2.14
CA ALA A 90 16.25 5.26 -1.88
C ALA A 90 16.16 5.99 -0.53
N PHE A 91 15.02 5.89 0.19
CA PHE A 91 14.84 6.54 1.50
C PHE A 91 15.49 5.72 2.63
N PRO A 92 16.12 6.34 3.67
CA PRO A 92 16.30 7.78 3.87
C PRO A 92 17.63 8.30 3.32
N ASP A 93 17.65 9.60 2.95
CA ASP A 93 18.91 10.30 2.64
C ASP A 93 19.70 10.64 3.89
N THR A 94 19.04 10.78 5.04
CA THR A 94 19.65 11.15 6.34
C THR A 94 19.14 10.25 7.47
N PRO A 95 20.02 9.60 8.25
CA PRO A 95 19.63 8.81 9.40
C PRO A 95 19.19 9.67 10.60
N SER A 96 18.33 9.10 11.45
CA SER A 96 17.91 9.65 12.76
C SER A 96 17.29 11.06 12.72
N ASP A 97 16.37 11.30 11.80
CA ASP A 97 15.80 12.63 11.57
C ASP A 97 14.30 12.75 11.89
N TYR A 98 13.58 11.62 11.97
CA TYR A 98 12.13 11.62 12.09
C TYR A 98 11.63 11.08 13.43
N ASP A 99 10.58 11.73 13.96
CA ASP A 99 9.82 11.24 15.12
C ASP A 99 8.78 10.19 14.70
N LEU A 100 8.34 10.25 13.41
CA LEU A 100 7.45 9.26 12.83
C LEU A 100 7.80 9.01 11.35
N VAL A 101 8.01 7.75 11.01
CA VAL A 101 7.93 7.27 9.62
C VAL A 101 6.56 6.60 9.46
N PHE A 102 5.74 7.16 8.60
CA PHE A 102 4.39 6.70 8.29
C PHE A 102 4.31 6.22 6.84
N SER A 103 3.58 5.15 6.58
CA SER A 103 3.29 4.71 5.22
C SER A 103 1.97 3.97 5.15
N ASN A 104 1.07 4.43 4.28
CA ASN A 104 -0.23 3.81 4.08
C ASN A 104 -0.39 3.33 2.64
N ALA A 105 -0.50 2.03 2.44
CA ALA A 105 -0.71 1.35 1.16
C ALA A 105 0.36 1.67 0.09
N ALA A 106 1.64 1.75 0.49
CA ALA A 106 2.74 2.02 -0.43
C ALA A 106 3.89 1.01 -0.37
N LEU A 107 4.30 0.53 0.80
CA LEU A 107 5.50 -0.30 0.91
C LEU A 107 5.38 -1.68 0.24
N HIS A 108 4.18 -2.18 -0.02
CA HIS A 108 3.96 -3.45 -0.74
C HIS A 108 4.45 -3.43 -2.22
N TRP A 109 4.92 -2.29 -2.69
CA TRP A 109 5.57 -2.13 -4.00
C TRP A 109 7.10 -2.32 -3.97
N VAL A 110 7.68 -2.39 -2.77
CA VAL A 110 9.13 -2.59 -2.56
C VAL A 110 9.40 -4.07 -2.32
N GLU A 111 10.41 -4.64 -2.97
CA GLU A 111 10.63 -6.09 -2.93
C GLU A 111 11.31 -6.58 -1.65
N ASP A 112 12.37 -5.91 -1.20
CA ASP A 112 13.16 -6.33 -0.02
C ASP A 112 12.69 -5.61 1.24
N HIS A 113 11.71 -6.20 1.94
CA HIS A 113 11.18 -5.64 3.18
C HIS A 113 12.17 -5.72 4.35
N GLU A 114 13.07 -6.68 4.41
CA GLU A 114 14.07 -6.73 5.48
C GLU A 114 15.04 -5.55 5.39
N ALA A 115 15.60 -5.30 4.22
CA ALA A 115 16.47 -4.15 3.98
C ALA A 115 15.71 -2.82 4.10
N LEU A 116 14.46 -2.75 3.60
CA LEU A 116 13.63 -1.56 3.71
C LEU A 116 13.38 -1.19 5.17
N PHE A 117 12.88 -2.11 5.99
CA PHE A 117 12.57 -1.84 7.40
C PHE A 117 13.81 -1.48 8.22
N ALA A 118 14.98 -2.04 7.89
CA ALA A 118 16.25 -1.61 8.50
C ALA A 118 16.54 -0.13 8.21
N ARG A 119 16.35 0.32 6.96
CA ARG A 119 16.52 1.74 6.59
C ARG A 119 15.48 2.63 7.27
N LEU A 120 14.21 2.21 7.29
CA LEU A 120 13.15 2.98 7.97
C LEU A 120 13.42 3.12 9.47
N SER A 121 13.91 2.06 10.11
CA SER A 121 14.34 2.10 11.51
C SER A 121 15.50 3.08 11.72
N ALA A 122 16.49 3.08 10.82
CA ALA A 122 17.64 3.99 10.90
C ALA A 122 17.26 5.47 10.72
N ALA A 123 16.17 5.76 10.00
CA ALA A 123 15.64 7.12 9.84
C ALA A 123 15.00 7.69 11.11
N LEU A 124 14.63 6.84 12.06
CA LEU A 124 13.96 7.25 13.29
C LEU A 124 14.96 7.75 14.34
N ARG A 125 14.57 8.82 15.02
CA ARG A 125 15.22 9.28 16.25
C ARG A 125 15.07 8.25 17.39
N PRO A 126 15.81 8.35 18.49
CA PRO A 126 15.49 7.64 19.72
C PRO A 126 14.02 7.90 20.08
N HIS A 127 13.28 6.85 20.42
CA HIS A 127 11.83 6.86 20.69
C HIS A 127 10.94 7.23 19.48
N GLY A 128 11.50 7.41 18.29
CA GLY A 128 10.74 7.61 17.05
C GLY A 128 9.91 6.37 16.69
N GLN A 129 8.82 6.58 15.99
CA GLN A 129 7.81 5.56 15.70
C GLN A 129 7.80 5.18 14.21
N LEU A 130 7.61 3.90 13.94
CA LEU A 130 7.27 3.38 12.62
C LEU A 130 5.80 2.97 12.62
N ALA A 131 5.04 3.45 11.64
CA ALA A 131 3.65 3.06 11.43
C ALA A 131 3.44 2.73 9.93
N VAL A 132 3.10 1.48 9.63
CA VAL A 132 2.97 0.99 8.26
C VAL A 132 1.68 0.19 8.09
N GLN A 133 0.96 0.46 7.01
CA GLN A 133 -0.19 -0.33 6.58
C GLN A 133 -0.02 -0.79 5.13
N MET A 134 -0.34 -2.05 4.86
CA MET A 134 -0.27 -2.63 3.52
C MET A 134 -1.41 -3.61 3.26
N PRO A 135 -1.88 -3.76 2.00
CA PRO A 135 -2.68 -4.91 1.61
C PRO A 135 -1.93 -6.23 1.88
N ALA A 136 -2.66 -7.25 2.34
CA ALA A 136 -2.14 -8.60 2.58
C ALA A 136 -3.08 -9.63 1.94
N MET A 137 -3.15 -9.58 0.61
CA MET A 137 -4.15 -10.32 -0.20
C MET A 137 -3.52 -11.47 -1.01
N HIS A 138 -2.24 -11.77 -0.82
CA HIS A 138 -1.51 -12.73 -1.66
C HIS A 138 -2.08 -14.16 -1.62
N ASP A 139 -2.75 -14.53 -0.54
CA ASP A 139 -3.41 -15.82 -0.32
C ASP A 139 -4.92 -15.81 -0.66
N GLU A 140 -5.44 -14.67 -1.15
CA GLU A 140 -6.84 -14.56 -1.54
C GLU A 140 -7.09 -15.06 -2.96
N ILE A 141 -8.27 -15.63 -3.17
CA ILE A 141 -8.66 -16.27 -4.44
C ILE A 141 -8.49 -15.33 -5.65
N SER A 142 -8.75 -14.03 -5.47
CA SER A 142 -8.56 -13.03 -6.52
C SER A 142 -7.10 -12.87 -6.95
N HIS A 143 -6.15 -13.06 -6.03
CA HIS A 143 -4.71 -12.98 -6.33
C HIS A 143 -4.16 -14.31 -6.83
N LEU A 144 -4.61 -15.41 -6.25
CA LEU A 144 -4.18 -16.76 -6.64
C LEU A 144 -4.58 -17.08 -8.10
N ILE A 145 -5.82 -16.78 -8.49
CA ILE A 145 -6.29 -17.02 -9.87
C ILE A 145 -5.47 -16.22 -10.89
N ALA A 146 -5.14 -14.97 -10.61
CA ALA A 146 -4.32 -14.18 -11.50
C ALA A 146 -2.92 -14.79 -11.70
N ALA A 147 -2.32 -15.30 -10.63
CA ALA A 147 -1.04 -15.98 -10.69
C ALA A 147 -1.15 -17.34 -11.44
N GLU A 148 -2.18 -18.12 -11.16
CA GLU A 148 -2.45 -19.40 -11.84
C GLU A 148 -2.58 -19.23 -13.37
N ILE A 149 -3.34 -18.22 -13.82
CA ILE A 149 -3.53 -17.94 -15.25
C ILE A 149 -2.20 -17.56 -15.90
N LEU A 150 -1.40 -16.73 -15.26
CA LEU A 150 -0.12 -16.29 -15.79
C LEU A 150 0.84 -17.45 -16.09
N GLU A 151 0.75 -18.55 -15.35
CA GLU A 151 1.56 -19.77 -15.56
C GLU A 151 1.08 -20.63 -16.75
N THR A 152 -0.08 -20.30 -17.35
CA THR A 152 -0.61 -21.03 -18.51
C THR A 152 -0.24 -20.33 -19.82
N GLU A 153 -0.22 -21.10 -20.95
CA GLU A 153 -0.08 -20.51 -22.29
C GLU A 153 -1.41 -19.89 -22.75
N PRO A 154 -1.39 -18.77 -23.47
CA PRO A 154 -0.20 -18.07 -24.01
C PRO A 154 0.45 -17.05 -23.03
N PHE A 155 -0.09 -16.86 -21.83
CA PHE A 155 0.28 -15.77 -20.90
C PHE A 155 1.71 -15.91 -20.38
N ARG A 156 2.13 -17.13 -20.07
CA ARG A 156 3.50 -17.41 -19.60
C ARG A 156 4.55 -16.99 -20.62
N SER A 157 4.37 -17.38 -21.87
CA SER A 157 5.27 -16.98 -22.95
C SER A 157 5.21 -15.49 -23.22
N ALA A 158 4.02 -14.89 -23.24
CA ALA A 158 3.82 -13.46 -23.52
C ALA A 158 4.41 -12.55 -22.43
N SER A 159 4.43 -13.01 -21.18
CA SER A 159 5.06 -12.30 -20.05
C SER A 159 6.58 -12.54 -19.92
N ASN A 160 7.19 -13.31 -20.83
CA ASN A 160 8.57 -13.78 -20.72
C ASN A 160 8.86 -14.48 -19.37
N GLY A 161 7.89 -15.22 -18.84
CA GLY A 161 8.01 -15.93 -17.56
C GLY A 161 8.05 -15.01 -16.33
N TRP A 162 7.63 -13.74 -16.47
CA TRP A 162 7.51 -12.86 -15.31
C TRP A 162 6.51 -13.41 -14.30
N GLN A 163 6.86 -13.29 -13.03
CA GLN A 163 5.98 -13.60 -11.91
C GLN A 163 5.81 -12.36 -11.04
N LYS A 164 4.58 -12.14 -10.56
CA LYS A 164 4.30 -11.00 -9.69
C LYS A 164 5.02 -11.19 -8.35
N PRO A 165 5.91 -10.26 -7.94
CA PRO A 165 6.51 -10.29 -6.62
C PRO A 165 5.47 -10.26 -5.49
N GLN A 166 5.77 -10.96 -4.41
CA GLN A 166 4.94 -10.99 -3.19
C GLN A 166 5.78 -10.56 -1.98
N PRO A 167 6.15 -9.28 -1.89
CA PRO A 167 7.09 -8.80 -0.89
C PRO A 167 6.50 -8.74 0.53
N VAL A 168 5.17 -8.71 0.65
CA VAL A 168 4.50 -8.59 1.96
C VAL A 168 4.68 -9.89 2.74
N LEU A 169 5.38 -9.79 3.86
CA LEU A 169 5.70 -10.91 4.75
C LEU A 169 4.50 -11.26 5.65
N SER A 170 4.52 -12.44 6.26
CA SER A 170 3.51 -12.82 7.25
C SER A 170 3.62 -11.99 8.54
N PRO A 171 2.52 -11.83 9.31
CA PRO A 171 2.51 -11.00 10.53
C PRO A 171 3.58 -11.39 11.55
N ASP A 172 3.83 -12.67 11.73
CA ASP A 172 4.83 -13.20 12.66
C ASP A 172 6.26 -12.91 12.22
N VAL A 173 6.53 -12.90 10.88
CA VAL A 173 7.83 -12.51 10.33
C VAL A 173 8.08 -11.03 10.57
N TYR A 174 7.09 -10.14 10.34
CA TYR A 174 7.24 -8.72 10.67
C TYR A 174 7.45 -8.49 12.17
N ALA A 175 6.74 -9.20 13.04
CA ALA A 175 6.94 -9.07 14.48
C ALA A 175 8.39 -9.38 14.89
N ARG A 176 8.95 -10.48 14.34
CA ARG A 176 10.36 -10.84 14.56
C ARG A 176 11.33 -9.82 13.94
N LEU A 177 11.04 -9.32 12.76
CA LEU A 177 11.84 -8.30 12.08
C LEU A 177 11.92 -7.03 12.92
N MET A 178 10.77 -6.49 13.33
CA MET A 178 10.71 -5.29 14.17
C MET A 178 11.44 -5.47 15.50
N PHE A 179 11.28 -6.63 16.16
CA PHE A 179 12.01 -6.95 17.37
C PHE A 179 13.54 -6.94 17.14
N ARG A 180 14.03 -7.58 16.08
CA ARG A 180 15.46 -7.58 15.71
C ARG A 180 16.00 -6.19 15.40
N LEU A 181 15.17 -5.29 14.88
CA LEU A 181 15.53 -3.91 14.59
C LEU A 181 15.47 -2.98 15.80
N GLY A 182 15.16 -3.51 17.01
CA GLY A 182 15.18 -2.76 18.27
C GLY A 182 13.92 -1.93 18.53
N PHE A 183 12.78 -2.29 17.91
CA PHE A 183 11.50 -1.70 18.30
C PHE A 183 11.02 -2.27 19.61
N ALA A 184 10.68 -1.40 20.56
CA ALA A 184 10.03 -1.78 21.79
C ALA A 184 8.54 -2.03 21.56
N ASP A 185 8.02 -3.10 22.14
CA ASP A 185 6.59 -3.48 22.12
C ASP A 185 5.96 -3.40 20.70
N PRO A 186 6.56 -4.05 19.67
CA PRO A 186 6.03 -3.96 18.31
C PRO A 186 4.62 -4.58 18.24
N VAL A 187 3.71 -3.87 17.60
CA VAL A 187 2.34 -4.32 17.37
C VAL A 187 2.18 -4.64 15.88
N VAL A 188 1.80 -5.88 15.59
CA VAL A 188 1.48 -6.35 14.24
C VAL A 188 0.07 -6.90 14.24
N ARG A 189 -0.80 -6.37 13.39
CA ARG A 189 -2.21 -6.77 13.28
C ARG A 189 -2.56 -7.14 11.85
N LEU A 190 -3.18 -8.28 11.64
CA LEU A 190 -3.88 -8.60 10.40
C LEU A 190 -5.36 -8.27 10.62
N ILE A 191 -5.90 -7.34 9.83
CA ILE A 191 -7.27 -6.88 9.94
C ILE A 191 -8.01 -7.20 8.64
N VAL A 192 -9.20 -7.76 8.76
CA VAL A 192 -10.14 -7.96 7.64
C VAL A 192 -11.08 -6.78 7.59
N TYR A 193 -11.10 -6.08 6.44
CA TYR A 193 -12.06 -5.02 6.14
C TYR A 193 -13.16 -5.60 5.26
N PRO A 194 -14.39 -5.74 5.80
CA PRO A 194 -15.52 -6.26 5.04
C PRO A 194 -16.08 -5.18 4.11
N HIS A 195 -15.85 -5.34 2.80
CA HIS A 195 -16.42 -4.44 1.81
C HIS A 195 -17.68 -5.08 1.22
N VAL A 196 -18.80 -4.39 1.32
CA VAL A 196 -20.06 -4.84 0.73
C VAL A 196 -20.15 -4.32 -0.70
N LEU A 197 -20.08 -5.25 -1.65
CA LEU A 197 -20.16 -4.99 -3.08
C LEU A 197 -21.56 -5.37 -3.61
N PRO A 198 -22.02 -4.77 -4.73
CA PRO A 198 -23.29 -5.16 -5.35
C PRO A 198 -23.34 -6.65 -5.76
N GLY A 199 -22.21 -7.16 -6.28
CA GLY A 199 -22.08 -8.55 -6.67
C GLY A 199 -20.63 -9.01 -6.78
N PRO A 200 -20.36 -10.30 -7.02
CA PRO A 200 -19.00 -10.84 -7.12
C PRO A 200 -18.21 -10.28 -8.31
N GLU A 201 -18.88 -9.82 -9.38
CA GLU A 201 -18.25 -9.15 -10.52
C GLU A 201 -17.54 -7.84 -10.14
N ASP A 202 -18.00 -7.16 -9.09
CA ASP A 202 -17.37 -5.93 -8.61
C ASP A 202 -16.00 -6.20 -7.95
N VAL A 203 -15.69 -7.44 -7.59
CA VAL A 203 -14.31 -7.83 -7.17
C VAL A 203 -13.33 -7.61 -8.31
N VAL A 204 -13.71 -7.97 -9.56
CA VAL A 204 -12.87 -7.71 -10.75
C VAL A 204 -12.61 -6.22 -10.90
N GLU A 205 -13.66 -5.38 -10.77
CA GLU A 205 -13.54 -3.92 -10.85
C GLU A 205 -12.68 -3.36 -9.72
N TRP A 206 -12.76 -3.92 -8.50
CA TRP A 206 -11.92 -3.52 -7.37
C TRP A 206 -10.44 -3.71 -7.64
N VAL A 207 -10.05 -4.88 -8.18
CA VAL A 207 -8.65 -5.24 -8.38
C VAL A 207 -8.04 -4.72 -9.68
N LYS A 208 -8.86 -4.21 -10.63
CA LYS A 208 -8.37 -3.65 -11.90
C LYS A 208 -7.33 -2.55 -11.71
N GLY A 209 -7.57 -1.62 -10.79
CA GLY A 209 -6.69 -0.48 -10.54
C GLY A 209 -5.46 -0.79 -9.69
N THR A 210 -5.32 -2.03 -9.22
CA THR A 210 -4.24 -2.46 -8.32
C THR A 210 -3.58 -3.73 -8.84
N LEU A 211 -4.09 -4.89 -8.49
CA LEU A 211 -3.55 -6.19 -8.90
C LEU A 211 -3.37 -6.30 -10.41
N LEU A 212 -4.46 -6.11 -11.17
CA LEU A 212 -4.45 -6.35 -12.62
C LEU A 212 -3.66 -5.30 -13.40
N ALA A 213 -3.46 -4.10 -12.82
CA ALA A 213 -2.59 -3.09 -13.42
C ALA A 213 -1.13 -3.53 -13.52
N GLU A 214 -0.66 -4.41 -12.62
CA GLU A 214 0.69 -5.01 -12.72
C GLU A 214 0.77 -5.96 -13.92
N TYR A 215 -0.21 -6.86 -14.07
CA TYR A 215 -0.25 -7.81 -15.19
C TYR A 215 -0.30 -7.10 -16.54
N SER A 216 -1.05 -6.00 -16.64
CA SER A 216 -1.15 -5.20 -17.87
C SER A 216 0.17 -4.55 -18.31
N ARG A 217 1.15 -4.41 -17.41
CA ARG A 217 2.50 -3.90 -17.74
C ARG A 217 3.40 -4.96 -18.36
N HIS A 218 3.12 -6.22 -18.08
CA HIS A 218 3.95 -7.36 -18.46
C HIS A 218 3.36 -8.21 -19.58
N LEU A 219 2.11 -7.91 -20.01
CA LEU A 219 1.44 -8.57 -21.12
C LEU A 219 1.19 -7.57 -22.26
N PRO A 220 1.35 -7.96 -23.53
CA PRO A 220 0.86 -7.18 -24.67
C PRO A 220 -0.63 -6.86 -24.52
N PRO A 221 -1.11 -5.72 -25.04
CA PRO A 221 -2.51 -5.30 -24.83
C PRO A 221 -3.57 -6.32 -25.24
N ASP A 222 -3.39 -6.96 -26.39
CA ASP A 222 -4.30 -7.98 -26.91
C ASP A 222 -4.28 -9.27 -26.09
N VAL A 223 -3.13 -9.64 -25.54
CA VAL A 223 -2.98 -10.79 -24.62
C VAL A 223 -3.55 -10.45 -23.25
N PHE A 224 -3.38 -9.20 -22.79
CA PHE A 224 -3.97 -8.77 -21.52
C PHE A 224 -5.51 -8.75 -21.56
N GLU A 225 -6.13 -8.41 -22.69
CA GLU A 225 -7.58 -8.53 -22.85
C GLU A 225 -8.06 -9.99 -22.71
N GLN A 226 -7.32 -10.94 -23.29
CA GLN A 226 -7.62 -12.37 -23.13
C GLN A 226 -7.40 -12.81 -21.67
N PHE A 227 -6.31 -12.37 -21.05
CA PHE A 227 -6.04 -12.62 -19.63
C PHE A 227 -7.18 -12.11 -18.75
N LEU A 228 -7.65 -10.90 -18.98
CA LEU A 228 -8.73 -10.29 -18.21
C LEU A 228 -10.05 -11.05 -18.35
N ALA A 229 -10.38 -11.52 -19.55
CA ALA A 229 -11.57 -12.32 -19.80
C ALA A 229 -11.49 -13.66 -19.04
N GLU A 230 -10.37 -14.38 -19.17
CA GLU A 230 -10.16 -15.65 -18.47
C GLU A 230 -10.12 -15.48 -16.94
N TYR A 231 -9.49 -14.41 -16.46
CA TYR A 231 -9.47 -14.05 -15.05
C TYR A 231 -10.88 -13.86 -14.50
N ARG A 232 -11.71 -13.08 -15.22
CA ARG A 232 -13.10 -12.86 -14.85
C ARG A 232 -13.88 -14.17 -14.76
N ASP A 233 -13.78 -15.01 -15.78
CA ASP A 233 -14.53 -16.26 -15.86
C ASP A 233 -14.11 -17.23 -14.74
N ARG A 234 -12.80 -17.41 -14.53
CA ARG A 234 -12.28 -18.28 -13.46
C ARG A 234 -12.59 -17.74 -12.07
N LEU A 235 -12.50 -16.41 -11.85
CA LEU A 235 -12.81 -15.82 -10.57
C LEU A 235 -14.29 -16.00 -10.23
N LEU A 236 -15.19 -15.66 -11.15
CA LEU A 236 -16.63 -15.79 -10.91
C LEU A 236 -17.08 -17.24 -10.73
N ALA A 237 -16.39 -18.19 -11.37
CA ALA A 237 -16.66 -19.62 -11.14
C ALA A 237 -16.23 -20.11 -9.73
N ARG A 238 -15.41 -19.34 -9.01
CA ARG A 238 -14.88 -19.71 -7.68
C ARG A 238 -15.49 -18.89 -6.54
N LEU A 239 -16.18 -17.80 -6.86
CA LEU A 239 -16.90 -16.99 -5.88
C LEU A 239 -18.37 -17.43 -5.81
N ASP A 240 -18.94 -17.30 -4.61
CA ASP A 240 -20.37 -17.49 -4.42
C ASP A 240 -21.15 -16.36 -5.10
N ASP A 241 -22.29 -16.68 -5.75
CA ASP A 241 -23.17 -15.69 -6.39
C ASP A 241 -24.11 -15.04 -5.37
N GLU A 242 -23.54 -14.50 -4.31
CA GLU A 242 -24.28 -13.75 -3.28
C GLU A 242 -24.46 -12.29 -3.67
N ARG A 243 -25.65 -11.73 -3.38
CA ARG A 243 -25.96 -10.33 -3.64
C ARG A 243 -26.77 -9.72 -2.48
N PRO A 244 -26.19 -8.76 -1.73
CA PRO A 244 -24.86 -8.18 -1.88
C PRO A 244 -23.73 -9.18 -1.57
N PHE A 245 -22.56 -8.99 -2.18
CA PHE A 245 -21.36 -9.80 -2.00
C PHE A 245 -20.43 -9.21 -0.95
N LEU A 246 -20.00 -10.03 0.02
CA LEU A 246 -19.02 -9.61 1.02
C LEU A 246 -17.60 -9.89 0.54
N PHE A 247 -16.87 -8.83 0.18
CA PHE A 247 -15.45 -8.91 -0.16
C PHE A 247 -14.59 -8.66 1.07
N ALA A 248 -14.01 -9.72 1.62
CA ALA A 248 -13.10 -9.67 2.75
C ALA A 248 -11.71 -9.21 2.31
N PHE A 249 -11.35 -7.95 2.60
CA PHE A 249 -10.06 -7.39 2.20
C PHE A 249 -9.10 -7.35 3.38
N LYS A 250 -8.03 -8.15 3.33
CA LYS A 250 -7.03 -8.25 4.39
C LYS A 250 -5.97 -7.15 4.28
N ARG A 251 -5.63 -6.57 5.42
CA ARG A 251 -4.54 -5.60 5.55
C ARG A 251 -3.69 -5.90 6.77
N ILE A 252 -2.40 -5.69 6.65
CA ILE A 252 -1.48 -5.78 7.78
C ILE A 252 -1.15 -4.36 8.25
N LEU A 253 -1.25 -4.14 9.57
CA LEU A 253 -0.90 -2.90 10.25
C LEU A 253 0.24 -3.18 11.21
N LEU A 254 1.27 -2.35 11.14
CA LEU A 254 2.51 -2.47 11.89
C LEU A 254 2.76 -1.16 12.64
N TRP A 255 3.05 -1.24 13.92
CA TRP A 255 3.48 -0.11 14.72
C TRP A 255 4.55 -0.52 15.71
N GLY A 256 5.53 0.35 15.94
CA GLY A 256 6.51 0.20 17.00
C GLY A 256 7.27 1.50 17.25
N ALA A 257 7.73 1.69 18.48
CA ALA A 257 8.61 2.78 18.84
C ALA A 257 10.04 2.24 18.98
N ARG A 258 11.03 2.98 18.49
CA ARG A 258 12.43 2.65 18.66
C ARG A 258 12.82 2.80 20.13
N ALA A 259 13.60 1.86 20.66
CA ALA A 259 14.11 1.93 22.02
C ALA A 259 15.07 3.13 22.24
#